data_1f367da00898973f55b53ac8423374c3
#
_entry.id   1f367da00898973f55b53ac8423374c3
#
_cell.length_a   1.000
_cell.length_b   1.000
_cell.length_c   1.000
_cell.angle_alpha   90.00
_cell.angle_beta   90.00
_cell.angle_gamma   90.00
#
_symmetry.space_group_name_H-M   'P 1'
#
loop_
_entity.id
_entity.type
_entity.pdbx_description
1 polymer ?
#
loop_
_entity_poly.entity_id
_entity_poly.type
_entity_poly.pdbx_seq_one_letter_code
_entity_poly.pdbx_strand_id
1 'polypeptide(L)'
;MAKYKLQELNDLRDEGKRRVYPKMVTNRTLSRKEFVKMMQHYHRGISESITEAVLTDVVDMLADMLSMGYNVNLEGFGTFSLSLAFEDEKPREILNPEDKMTYRKVGVKDINFKASPEFVKDVKRETDRDLERDMGGVKVIRKQLYSKEERIARALEVI
;
A
#
# COMPACT_ATOMS: atom_id res chain seq x y z
N MET A 1 -4.27 -7.46 16.09
CA MET A 1 -5.06 -6.22 16.05
C MET A 1 -4.19 -5.12 15.46
N ALA A 2 -4.73 -4.37 14.50
CA ALA A 2 -4.03 -3.24 13.90
C ALA A 2 -4.07 -2.05 14.86
N LYS A 3 -2.94 -1.33 14.99
CA LYS A 3 -2.83 -0.16 15.87
C LYS A 3 -2.42 1.06 15.06
N TYR A 4 -2.88 2.23 15.45
CA TYR A 4 -2.43 3.49 14.90
C TYR A 4 -2.01 4.48 15.98
N LYS A 5 -1.09 5.38 15.65
CA LYS A 5 -0.71 6.52 16.47
C LYS A 5 -0.99 7.83 15.74
N LEU A 6 -1.18 8.90 16.47
CA LEU A 6 -1.28 10.23 15.89
C LEU A 6 0.14 10.82 15.79
N GLN A 7 0.48 11.34 14.62
CA GLN A 7 1.76 12.00 14.37
C GLN A 7 1.52 13.45 13.98
N GLU A 8 2.20 14.36 14.62
CA GLU A 8 2.21 15.78 14.25
C GLU A 8 3.24 16.00 13.15
N LEU A 9 2.82 16.67 12.10
CA LEU A 9 3.69 17.09 11.00
C LEU A 9 3.48 18.58 10.74
N ASN A 10 4.58 19.27 10.39
CA ASN A 10 4.50 20.65 9.94
C ASN A 10 3.77 20.71 8.59
N ASP A 11 2.87 21.66 8.44
CA ASP A 11 2.21 21.90 7.15
C ASP A 11 3.22 22.59 6.21
N LEU A 12 3.55 21.93 5.11
CA LEU A 12 4.45 22.47 4.08
C LEU A 12 3.84 23.65 3.31
N ARG A 13 2.51 23.84 3.41
CA ARG A 13 1.79 24.91 2.71
C ARG A 13 1.58 26.15 3.58
N ASP A 14 1.70 26.03 4.89
CA ASP A 14 1.36 27.07 5.84
C ASP A 14 2.43 27.05 6.97
N GLU A 15 3.48 27.83 6.82
CA GLU A 15 4.58 27.89 7.79
C GLU A 15 4.06 28.23 9.18
N GLY A 16 4.28 27.33 10.13
CA GLY A 16 3.91 27.49 11.53
C GLY A 16 2.63 26.73 11.95
N LYS A 17 1.89 26.16 11.04
CA LYS A 17 0.77 25.27 11.40
C LYS A 17 1.22 23.82 11.51
N ARG A 18 0.79 23.17 12.59
CA ARG A 18 0.96 21.73 12.79
C ARG A 18 -0.35 21.01 12.51
N ARG A 19 -0.25 19.92 11.76
CA ARG A 19 -1.39 19.05 11.50
C ARG A 19 -1.13 17.68 12.07
N VAL A 20 -2.19 17.04 12.56
CA VAL A 20 -2.15 15.70 13.14
C VAL A 20 -2.67 14.70 12.14
N TYR A 21 -1.87 13.68 11.86
CA TYR A 21 -2.20 12.61 10.91
C TYR A 21 -2.19 11.25 11.62
N PRO A 22 -3.16 10.39 11.34
CA PRO A 22 -3.11 9.02 11.81
C PRO A 22 -2.07 8.24 11.02
N LYS A 23 -1.18 7.54 11.73
CA LYS A 23 -0.17 6.67 11.14
C LYS A 23 -0.32 5.27 11.70
N MET A 24 -0.38 4.27 10.80
CA MET A 24 -0.38 2.87 11.17
C MET A 24 0.90 2.52 11.95
N VAL A 25 0.76 1.80 13.05
CA VAL A 25 1.89 1.19 13.75
C VAL A 25 2.19 -0.13 13.04
N THR A 26 3.31 -0.18 12.32
CA THR A 26 3.77 -1.39 11.64
C THR A 26 4.32 -2.36 12.68
N ASN A 27 3.77 -3.56 12.76
CA ASN A 27 4.27 -4.59 13.67
C ASN A 27 5.65 -5.05 13.22
N ARG A 28 5.72 -5.63 12.03
CA ARG A 28 6.96 -6.06 11.36
C ARG A 28 6.67 -6.41 9.91
N THR A 29 7.71 -6.54 9.12
CA THR A 29 7.60 -7.08 7.76
C THR A 29 7.64 -8.60 7.83
N LEU A 30 6.65 -9.25 7.24
CA LEU A 30 6.62 -10.71 7.11
C LEU A 30 7.50 -11.14 5.94
N SER A 31 8.32 -12.15 6.17
CA SER A 31 9.03 -12.83 5.09
C SER A 31 8.06 -13.69 4.28
N ARG A 32 8.46 -14.04 3.05
CA ARG A 32 7.68 -14.94 2.19
C ARG A 32 7.34 -16.28 2.89
N LYS A 33 8.34 -16.88 3.57
CA LYS A 33 8.13 -18.13 4.33
C LYS A 33 7.11 -17.99 5.44
N GLU A 34 7.16 -16.89 6.20
CA GLU A 34 6.19 -16.63 7.26
C GLU A 34 4.80 -16.41 6.70
N PHE A 35 4.69 -15.69 5.57
CA PHE A 35 3.41 -15.48 4.90
C PHE A 35 2.80 -16.81 4.41
N VAL A 36 3.60 -17.68 3.79
CA VAL A 36 3.16 -19.00 3.34
C VAL A 36 2.71 -19.88 4.51
N LYS A 37 3.44 -19.88 5.63
CA LYS A 37 3.02 -20.59 6.86
C LYS A 37 1.68 -20.06 7.40
N MET A 38 1.48 -18.76 7.38
CA MET A 38 0.19 -18.19 7.78
C MET A 38 -0.94 -18.62 6.84
N MET A 39 -0.70 -18.66 5.53
CA MET A 39 -1.69 -19.16 4.57
C MET A 39 -2.08 -20.61 4.86
N GLN A 40 -1.14 -21.48 5.18
CA GLN A 40 -1.43 -22.85 5.58
C GLN A 40 -2.28 -22.96 6.86
N HIS A 41 -2.01 -22.09 7.82
CA HIS A 41 -2.78 -22.06 9.06
C HIS A 41 -4.26 -21.76 8.81
N TYR A 42 -4.54 -20.87 7.86
CA TYR A 42 -5.92 -20.49 7.49
C TYR A 42 -6.55 -21.42 6.44
N HIS A 43 -5.75 -22.00 5.55
CA HIS A 43 -6.20 -22.83 4.42
C HIS A 43 -5.50 -24.19 4.41
N ARG A 44 -5.96 -25.10 5.24
CA ARG A 44 -5.31 -26.40 5.52
C ARG A 44 -5.21 -27.37 4.32
N GLY A 45 -5.68 -27.00 3.15
CA GLY A 45 -5.75 -27.90 1.99
C GLY A 45 -4.55 -27.87 1.03
N ILE A 46 -3.65 -26.89 1.17
CA ILE A 46 -2.54 -26.67 0.23
C ILE A 46 -1.21 -26.77 0.97
N SER A 47 -0.25 -27.55 0.46
CA SER A 47 1.07 -27.69 1.11
C SER A 47 1.91 -26.43 0.96
N GLU A 48 2.83 -26.22 1.89
CA GLU A 48 3.77 -25.08 1.90
C GLU A 48 4.60 -25.02 0.61
N SER A 49 5.08 -26.17 0.15
CA SER A 49 5.87 -26.28 -1.09
C SER A 49 5.08 -25.89 -2.34
N ILE A 50 3.81 -26.29 -2.44
CA ILE A 50 2.97 -25.93 -3.56
C ILE A 50 2.69 -24.42 -3.53
N THR A 51 2.39 -23.86 -2.38
CA THR A 51 2.15 -22.41 -2.23
C THR A 51 3.39 -21.60 -2.60
N GLU A 52 4.58 -22.02 -2.18
CA GLU A 52 5.84 -21.37 -2.56
C GLU A 52 6.11 -21.46 -4.06
N ALA A 53 5.88 -22.62 -4.68
CA ALA A 53 6.02 -22.79 -6.12
C ALA A 53 5.09 -21.86 -6.90
N VAL A 54 3.80 -21.84 -6.55
CA VAL A 54 2.81 -20.95 -7.20
C VAL A 54 3.18 -19.48 -7.07
N LEU A 55 3.64 -19.05 -5.88
CA LEU A 55 4.08 -17.65 -5.70
C LEU A 55 5.32 -17.31 -6.53
N THR A 56 6.23 -18.28 -6.72
CA THR A 56 7.39 -18.10 -7.60
C THR A 56 6.95 -17.94 -9.04
N ASP A 57 6.11 -18.85 -9.52
CA ASP A 57 5.60 -18.82 -10.89
C ASP A 57 4.82 -17.53 -11.19
N VAL A 58 4.05 -17.02 -10.22
CA VAL A 58 3.34 -15.72 -10.37
C VAL A 58 4.32 -14.58 -10.53
N VAL A 59 5.39 -14.53 -9.72
CA VAL A 59 6.40 -13.45 -9.80
C VAL A 59 7.14 -13.51 -11.14
N ASP A 60 7.57 -14.70 -11.56
CA ASP A 60 8.30 -14.90 -12.81
C ASP A 60 7.43 -14.53 -14.02
N MET A 61 6.18 -15.00 -14.03
CA MET A 61 5.22 -14.67 -15.11
C MET A 61 4.90 -13.17 -15.17
N LEU A 62 4.76 -12.50 -14.01
CA LEU A 62 4.58 -11.04 -13.98
C LEU A 62 5.78 -10.32 -14.59
N ALA A 63 7.01 -10.74 -14.25
CA ALA A 63 8.22 -10.14 -14.82
C ALA A 63 8.27 -10.29 -16.34
N ASP A 64 7.95 -11.48 -16.85
CA ASP A 64 7.92 -11.75 -18.29
C ASP A 64 6.86 -10.92 -19.01
N MET A 65 5.62 -10.91 -18.52
CA MET A 65 4.52 -10.19 -19.15
C MET A 65 4.75 -8.68 -19.14
N LEU A 66 5.20 -8.11 -18.02
CA LEU A 66 5.51 -6.69 -17.92
C LEU A 66 6.66 -6.29 -18.84
N SER A 67 7.68 -7.14 -18.97
CA SER A 67 8.81 -6.90 -19.89
C SER A 67 8.39 -6.88 -21.35
N MET A 68 7.36 -7.64 -21.72
CA MET A 68 6.73 -7.64 -23.05
C MET A 68 5.77 -6.46 -23.26
N GLY A 69 5.57 -5.60 -22.26
CA GLY A 69 4.69 -4.43 -22.35
C GLY A 69 3.23 -4.68 -22.02
N TYR A 70 2.88 -5.84 -21.47
CA TYR A 70 1.53 -6.09 -21.00
C TYR A 70 1.27 -5.48 -19.63
N ASN A 71 0.08 -4.92 -19.43
CA ASN A 71 -0.43 -4.69 -18.10
C ASN A 71 -1.14 -5.94 -17.62
N VAL A 72 -0.86 -6.37 -16.39
CA VAL A 72 -1.43 -7.58 -15.83
C VAL A 72 -2.45 -7.21 -14.75
N ASN A 73 -3.72 -7.55 -15.01
CA ASN A 73 -4.78 -7.39 -14.03
C ASN A 73 -5.08 -8.73 -13.36
N LEU A 74 -4.82 -8.81 -12.06
CA LEU A 74 -5.27 -9.91 -11.22
C LEU A 74 -6.59 -9.49 -10.57
N GLU A 75 -7.70 -10.02 -11.09
CA GLU A 75 -9.05 -9.70 -10.65
C GLU A 75 -9.20 -9.90 -9.14
N GLY A 76 -9.80 -8.94 -8.46
CA GLY A 76 -9.94 -8.94 -7.00
C GLY A 76 -8.66 -8.58 -6.22
N PHE A 77 -7.51 -8.40 -6.90
CA PHE A 77 -6.26 -7.99 -6.26
C PHE A 77 -5.78 -6.63 -6.76
N GLY A 78 -5.48 -6.50 -8.05
CA GLY A 78 -5.03 -5.24 -8.61
C GLY A 78 -4.36 -5.39 -9.97
N THR A 79 -3.88 -4.27 -10.48
CA THR A 79 -3.23 -4.17 -11.78
C THR A 79 -1.78 -3.77 -11.64
N PHE A 80 -0.90 -4.52 -12.29
CA PHE A 80 0.52 -4.22 -12.45
C PHE A 80 0.77 -3.57 -13.80
N SER A 81 1.62 -2.55 -13.82
CA SER A 81 2.03 -1.86 -15.04
C SER A 81 3.47 -1.38 -14.94
N LEU A 82 4.14 -1.25 -16.07
CA LEU A 82 5.51 -0.77 -16.18
C LEU A 82 5.53 0.71 -16.54
N SER A 83 6.40 1.47 -15.90
CA SER A 83 6.72 2.84 -16.32
C SER A 83 8.15 2.94 -16.78
N LEU A 84 8.35 3.75 -17.83
CA LEU A 84 9.65 3.98 -18.43
C LEU A 84 10.12 5.41 -18.18
N ALA A 85 11.43 5.61 -18.19
CA ALA A 85 12.05 6.92 -18.15
C ALA A 85 13.29 6.94 -19.03
N PHE A 86 13.74 8.15 -19.40
CA PHE A 86 15.06 8.32 -19.99
C PHE A 86 16.13 8.08 -18.93
N GLU A 87 17.17 7.35 -19.29
CA GLU A 87 18.29 7.05 -18.39
C GLU A 87 19.24 8.25 -18.23
N ASP A 88 19.17 9.25 -19.12
CA ASP A 88 19.97 10.46 -19.05
C ASP A 88 19.26 11.57 -18.26
N GLU A 89 20.04 12.45 -17.63
CA GLU A 89 19.56 13.60 -16.86
C GLU A 89 19.23 14.83 -17.73
N LYS A 90 19.19 14.69 -19.06
CA LYS A 90 18.92 15.80 -19.96
C LYS A 90 17.48 16.31 -19.80
N PRO A 91 17.24 17.61 -20.05
CA PRO A 91 15.89 18.18 -19.99
C PRO A 91 14.94 17.43 -20.92
N ARG A 92 13.71 17.25 -20.46
CA ARG A 92 12.64 16.56 -21.23
C ARG A 92 11.95 17.49 -22.22
N GLU A 93 12.21 18.79 -22.11
CA GLU A 93 11.62 19.79 -22.99
C GLU A 93 12.24 19.71 -24.38
N ILE A 94 11.40 19.69 -25.39
CA ILE A 94 11.80 19.81 -26.79
C ILE A 94 11.96 21.29 -27.07
N LEU A 95 13.21 21.78 -27.00
CA LEU A 95 13.53 23.17 -27.30
C LEU A 95 13.53 23.48 -28.81
N ASN A 96 13.76 22.47 -29.64
CA ASN A 96 13.68 22.56 -31.10
C ASN A 96 12.88 21.38 -31.67
N PRO A 97 11.98 21.64 -32.68
CA PRO A 97 11.24 20.56 -33.38
C PRO A 97 12.15 19.53 -34.07
N GLU A 98 13.40 19.89 -34.36
CA GLU A 98 14.41 19.03 -34.98
C GLU A 98 15.20 18.19 -33.97
N ASP A 99 15.05 18.45 -32.65
CA ASP A 99 15.67 17.67 -31.60
C ASP A 99 15.02 16.28 -31.55
N LYS A 100 15.63 15.35 -32.29
CA LYS A 100 15.19 13.97 -32.35
C LYS A 100 15.47 13.30 -31.03
N MET A 101 14.48 13.28 -30.12
CA MET A 101 14.46 12.48 -28.89
C MET A 101 14.67 10.97 -29.14
N THR A 102 14.73 10.57 -30.40
CA THR A 102 14.80 9.18 -30.91
C THR A 102 16.06 8.43 -30.51
N TYR A 103 17.11 9.12 -30.09
CA TYR A 103 18.39 8.47 -29.74
C TYR A 103 18.67 8.39 -28.24
N ARG A 104 17.71 8.82 -27.41
CA ARG A 104 17.87 8.74 -25.96
C ARG A 104 17.58 7.33 -25.47
N LYS A 105 18.47 6.82 -24.64
CA LYS A 105 18.29 5.51 -24.03
C LYS A 105 17.14 5.56 -23.03
N VAL A 106 16.23 4.59 -23.14
CA VAL A 106 15.05 4.44 -22.29
C VAL A 106 15.24 3.21 -21.44
N GLY A 107 14.97 3.34 -20.16
CA GLY A 107 15.01 2.25 -19.20
C GLY A 107 13.74 2.15 -18.37
N VAL A 108 13.66 1.07 -17.60
CA VAL A 108 12.58 0.88 -16.65
C VAL A 108 12.75 1.85 -15.48
N LYS A 109 11.73 2.66 -15.24
CA LYS A 109 11.69 3.56 -14.09
C LYS A 109 11.16 2.85 -12.86
N ASP A 110 9.98 2.23 -12.99
CA ASP A 110 9.27 1.67 -11.85
C ASP A 110 8.21 0.65 -12.29
N ILE A 111 7.84 -0.23 -11.39
CA ILE A 111 6.69 -1.12 -11.51
C ILE A 111 5.59 -0.57 -10.63
N ASN A 112 4.48 -0.18 -11.25
CA ASN A 112 3.34 0.37 -10.55
C ASN A 112 2.34 -0.75 -10.22
N PHE A 113 1.85 -0.73 -8.98
CA PHE A 113 0.75 -1.56 -8.56
C PHE A 113 -0.43 -0.68 -8.15
N LYS A 114 -1.59 -0.93 -8.74
CA LYS A 114 -2.85 -0.29 -8.39
C LYS A 114 -3.81 -1.34 -7.84
N ALA A 115 -4.08 -1.27 -6.54
CA ALA A 115 -5.03 -2.18 -5.89
C ALA A 115 -6.43 -2.07 -6.49
N SER A 116 -7.13 -3.21 -6.63
CA SER A 116 -8.53 -3.21 -7.07
C SER A 116 -9.44 -2.57 -6.01
N PRO A 117 -10.57 -1.95 -6.40
CA PRO A 117 -11.53 -1.40 -5.45
C PRO A 117 -12.06 -2.43 -4.46
N GLU A 118 -12.23 -3.67 -4.90
CA GLU A 118 -12.70 -4.80 -4.08
C GLU A 118 -11.67 -5.13 -3.00
N PHE A 119 -10.40 -5.26 -3.36
CA PHE A 119 -9.30 -5.51 -2.42
C PHE A 119 -9.20 -4.39 -1.38
N VAL A 120 -9.27 -3.13 -1.82
CA VAL A 120 -9.26 -1.97 -0.91
C VAL A 120 -10.45 -2.01 0.05
N LYS A 121 -11.64 -2.38 -0.44
CA LYS A 121 -12.87 -2.50 0.37
C LYS A 121 -12.73 -3.59 1.41
N ASP A 122 -12.17 -4.74 1.05
CA ASP A 122 -11.98 -5.86 1.97
C ASP A 122 -10.96 -5.51 3.06
N VAL A 123 -9.83 -4.90 2.70
CA VAL A 123 -8.83 -4.43 3.66
C VAL A 123 -9.43 -3.38 4.61
N LYS A 124 -10.23 -2.43 4.10
CA LYS A 124 -10.93 -1.45 4.93
C LYS A 124 -11.86 -2.11 5.93
N ARG A 125 -12.69 -3.05 5.48
CA ARG A 125 -13.64 -3.76 6.35
C ARG A 125 -12.94 -4.48 7.49
N GLU A 126 -11.85 -5.20 7.20
CA GLU A 126 -11.09 -5.93 8.23
C GLU A 126 -10.35 -4.96 9.16
N THR A 127 -9.79 -3.87 8.62
CA THR A 127 -9.10 -2.86 9.43
C THR A 127 -10.06 -2.11 10.34
N ASP A 128 -11.21 -1.69 9.83
CA ASP A 128 -12.20 -0.92 10.61
C ASP A 128 -12.78 -1.72 11.79
N ARG A 129 -12.85 -3.04 11.64
CA ARG A 129 -13.33 -3.92 12.72
C ARG A 129 -12.38 -4.00 13.90
N ASP A 130 -11.06 -3.96 13.64
CA ASP A 130 -10.03 -4.27 14.64
C ASP A 130 -9.03 -3.12 14.86
N LEU A 131 -9.32 -1.90 14.38
CA LEU A 131 -8.40 -0.77 14.49
C LEU A 131 -8.42 -0.15 15.90
N GLU A 132 -7.28 -0.19 16.59
CA GLU A 132 -7.09 0.42 17.91
C GLU A 132 -6.11 1.59 17.86
N ARG A 133 -6.38 2.63 18.63
CA ARG A 133 -5.41 3.71 18.86
C ARG A 133 -4.37 3.26 19.90
N ASP A 134 -3.10 3.37 19.54
CA ASP A 134 -2.01 3.14 20.48
C ASP A 134 -1.77 4.39 21.34
N MET A 135 -2.20 4.31 22.59
CA MET A 135 -2.13 5.39 23.59
C MET A 135 -1.05 5.12 24.66
N GLY A 136 0.04 4.42 24.31
CA GLY A 136 1.10 4.13 25.28
C GLY A 136 0.65 3.22 26.42
N GLY A 137 -0.16 2.21 26.11
CA GLY A 137 -0.70 1.23 27.09
C GLY A 137 -2.20 1.38 27.38
N VAL A 138 -2.82 2.47 26.97
CA VAL A 138 -4.28 2.65 27.03
C VAL A 138 -4.89 2.26 25.71
N LYS A 139 -5.66 1.18 25.67
CA LYS A 139 -6.40 0.74 24.47
C LYS A 139 -7.69 1.52 24.35
N VAL A 140 -7.78 2.34 23.31
CA VAL A 140 -9.05 2.95 22.89
C VAL A 140 -9.59 2.18 21.69
N ILE A 141 -10.55 1.31 21.93
CA ILE A 141 -11.24 0.58 20.86
C ILE A 141 -12.21 1.56 20.18
N ARG A 142 -11.96 1.87 18.91
CA ARG A 142 -12.92 2.60 18.09
C ARG A 142 -14.05 1.65 17.68
N LYS A 143 -15.04 1.47 18.50
CA LYS A 143 -16.29 0.85 18.03
C LYS A 143 -17.04 1.87 17.20
N GLN A 144 -17.35 1.53 15.96
CA GLN A 144 -18.16 2.34 15.02
C GLN A 144 -19.63 2.53 15.49
N LEU A 145 -19.96 2.08 16.69
CA LEU A 145 -21.33 2.00 17.22
C LEU A 145 -21.77 3.22 18.04
N TYR A 146 -20.92 4.22 18.19
CA TYR A 146 -21.30 5.41 18.94
C TYR A 146 -22.02 6.44 18.06
N SER A 147 -23.15 6.97 18.55
CA SER A 147 -23.81 8.10 17.93
C SER A 147 -22.89 9.32 17.86
N LYS A 148 -23.22 10.28 16.99
CA LYS A 148 -22.43 11.52 16.87
C LYS A 148 -22.31 12.26 18.20
N GLU A 149 -23.36 12.21 19.02
CA GLU A 149 -23.44 12.82 20.34
C GLU A 149 -22.56 12.12 21.38
N GLU A 150 -22.50 10.81 21.39
CA GLU A 150 -21.61 10.03 22.26
C GLU A 150 -20.14 10.24 21.92
N ARG A 151 -19.82 10.47 20.63
CA ARG A 151 -18.45 10.82 20.20
C ARG A 151 -18.02 12.18 20.73
N ILE A 152 -18.93 13.15 20.70
CA ILE A 152 -18.69 14.51 21.21
C ILE A 152 -18.55 14.49 22.73
N ALA A 153 -19.42 13.79 23.45
CA ALA A 153 -19.35 13.66 24.90
C ALA A 153 -18.03 13.04 25.37
N ARG A 154 -17.58 11.96 24.73
CA ARG A 154 -16.27 11.34 25.05
C ARG A 154 -15.08 12.20 24.66
N ALA A 155 -15.15 12.99 23.60
CA ALA A 155 -14.09 13.92 23.25
C ALA A 155 -13.94 15.04 24.29
N LEU A 156 -15.04 15.43 24.97
CA LEU A 156 -15.05 16.42 26.04
C LEU A 156 -14.57 15.84 27.40
N GLU A 157 -14.76 14.55 27.64
CA GLU A 157 -14.25 13.87 28.86
C GLU A 157 -12.72 13.65 28.85
N VAL A 158 -12.06 13.77 27.70
CA VAL A 158 -10.60 13.56 27.51
C VAL A 158 -9.83 14.88 27.53
N ILE A 159 -10.51 15.99 27.61
CA ILE A 159 -9.92 17.31 27.80
C ILE A 159 -9.88 17.65 29.29
#